data_2ec0bda0cf071255536053ed3cf1dfbd
#
_entry.id   2ec0bda0cf071255536053ed3cf1dfbd
#
_cell.length_a   1.000
_cell.length_b   1.000
_cell.length_c   1.000
_cell.angle_alpha   90.00
_cell.angle_beta   90.00
_cell.angle_gamma   90.00
#
_symmetry.space_group_name_H-M   'P 1'
#
loop_
_entity.id
_entity.type
_entity.pdbx_description
1 polymer ?
#
loop_
_entity_poly.entity_id
_entity_poly.type
_entity_poly.pdbx_seq_one_letter_code
_entity_poly.pdbx_strand_id
1 'polypeptide(L)'
;MMPNRRWLIVPLLIVLGGCEPSGLPATPLFVGVEGHSYAQGSELIQGRLSARFPTGSSVRELKGYLEQQGLQIEPTGRSSTPNSGVAFFKYNGPVCGSQVRVSWEADAAGTVKSIHALYGDTGCP
;
A
#
# COMPACT_ATOMS: atom_id res chain seq x y z
N MET A 1 4.18 -53.20 -31.92
CA MET A 1 4.91 -52.61 -30.78
C MET A 1 4.36 -51.23 -30.48
N MET A 2 3.65 -51.06 -29.39
CA MET A 2 3.17 -49.77 -28.93
C MET A 2 4.19 -49.18 -27.93
N PRO A 3 4.71 -47.97 -28.17
CA PRO A 3 5.54 -47.33 -27.15
C PRO A 3 4.66 -46.95 -25.97
N ASN A 4 5.00 -47.46 -24.82
CA ASN A 4 4.38 -47.06 -23.56
C ASN A 4 4.69 -45.57 -23.31
N ARG A 5 3.79 -44.71 -23.68
CA ARG A 5 3.82 -43.34 -23.22
C ARG A 5 3.40 -43.34 -21.77
N ARG A 6 4.37 -43.44 -20.89
CA ARG A 6 4.16 -43.08 -19.51
C ARG A 6 3.97 -41.58 -19.44
N TRP A 7 2.73 -41.18 -19.35
CA TRP A 7 2.39 -39.81 -19.00
C TRP A 7 2.82 -39.64 -17.53
N LEU A 8 3.96 -38.98 -17.36
CA LEU A 8 4.32 -38.46 -16.05
C LEU A 8 3.40 -37.28 -15.78
N ILE A 9 2.29 -37.56 -15.08
CA ILE A 9 1.50 -36.50 -14.49
C ILE A 9 2.34 -35.97 -13.35
N VAL A 10 3.02 -34.86 -13.62
CA VAL A 10 3.68 -34.08 -12.56
C VAL A 10 2.54 -33.38 -11.81
N PRO A 11 2.28 -33.72 -10.54
CA PRO A 11 1.32 -32.95 -9.77
C PRO A 11 1.86 -31.52 -9.66
N LEU A 12 1.17 -30.60 -10.29
CA LEU A 12 1.39 -29.19 -10.07
C LEU A 12 0.95 -28.90 -8.62
N LEU A 13 1.90 -28.94 -7.71
CA LEU A 13 1.70 -28.48 -6.34
C LEU A 13 1.49 -26.97 -6.43
N ILE A 14 0.23 -26.57 -6.57
CA ILE A 14 -0.17 -25.20 -6.33
C ILE A 14 -0.06 -25.00 -4.82
N VAL A 15 1.08 -24.51 -4.39
CA VAL A 15 1.24 -24.04 -3.03
C VAL A 15 0.45 -22.74 -2.93
N LEU A 16 -0.83 -22.85 -2.58
CA LEU A 16 -1.62 -21.71 -2.13
C LEU A 16 -1.11 -21.33 -0.74
N GLY A 17 0.10 -20.76 -0.70
CA GLY A 17 0.59 -20.11 0.49
C GLY A 17 -0.19 -18.82 0.65
N GLY A 18 -1.23 -18.84 1.51
CA GLY A 18 -1.83 -17.62 2.03
C GLY A 18 -0.80 -16.92 2.89
N CYS A 19 0.13 -16.19 2.26
CA CYS A 19 1.07 -15.34 2.97
C CYS A 19 0.33 -14.08 3.39
N GLU A 20 -0.03 -13.98 4.67
CA GLU A 20 -0.28 -12.68 5.27
C GLU A 20 0.99 -11.86 5.11
N PRO A 21 0.88 -10.57 4.71
CA PRO A 21 2.07 -9.75 4.53
C PRO A 21 2.81 -9.62 5.87
N SER A 22 4.09 -9.97 5.85
CA SER A 22 5.00 -9.88 7.00
C SER A 22 5.79 -8.57 7.03
N GLY A 23 5.57 -7.69 6.09
CA GLY A 23 6.25 -6.42 5.94
C GLY A 23 5.57 -5.53 4.92
N LEU A 24 6.17 -4.37 4.66
CA LEU A 24 5.69 -3.45 3.63
C LEU A 24 5.78 -4.06 2.23
N PRO A 25 4.91 -3.65 1.29
CA PRO A 25 5.02 -4.08 -0.09
C PRO A 25 6.40 -3.77 -0.68
N ALA A 26 6.90 -4.67 -1.52
CA ALA A 26 8.17 -4.47 -2.23
C ALA A 26 7.96 -3.57 -3.46
N THR A 27 7.49 -2.36 -3.24
CA THR A 27 7.17 -1.38 -4.27
C THR A 27 7.98 -0.09 -4.07
N PRO A 28 8.14 0.75 -5.11
CA PRO A 28 8.99 1.94 -5.04
C PRO A 28 8.68 2.90 -3.90
N LEU A 29 7.41 3.03 -3.51
CA LEU A 29 7.03 3.92 -2.41
C LEU A 29 7.64 3.47 -1.07
N PHE A 30 7.86 2.17 -0.87
CA PHE A 30 8.27 1.58 0.40
C PHE A 30 9.70 1.07 0.45
N VAL A 31 10.45 1.18 -0.64
CA VAL A 31 11.84 0.70 -0.68
C VAL A 31 12.67 1.40 0.40
N GLY A 32 13.30 0.60 1.27
CA GLY A 32 14.18 1.09 2.34
C GLY A 32 13.46 1.67 3.56
N VAL A 33 12.14 1.68 3.59
CA VAL A 33 11.37 2.26 4.71
C VAL A 33 11.48 1.41 5.98
N GLU A 34 11.43 0.08 5.86
CA GLU A 34 11.45 -0.83 7.03
C GLU A 34 12.75 -0.76 7.85
N GLY A 35 13.84 -0.32 7.26
CA GLY A 35 15.12 -0.15 7.97
C GLY A 35 15.19 1.06 8.89
N HIS A 36 14.14 1.87 8.93
CA HIS A 36 14.07 3.12 9.67
C HIS A 36 13.04 3.06 10.80
N SER A 37 13.13 4.02 11.73
CA SER A 37 12.06 4.24 12.71
C SER A 37 10.75 4.63 12.02
N TYR A 38 9.65 4.53 12.73
CA TYR A 38 8.36 4.97 12.20
C TYR A 38 8.36 6.43 11.78
N ALA A 39 8.98 7.30 12.58
CA ALA A 39 9.08 8.71 12.25
C ALA A 39 9.88 8.95 10.95
N GLN A 40 11.03 8.31 10.82
CA GLN A 40 11.87 8.42 9.62
C GLN A 40 11.19 7.78 8.40
N GLY A 41 10.55 6.64 8.59
CA GLY A 41 9.78 5.97 7.54
C GLY A 41 8.61 6.83 7.05
N SER A 42 7.91 7.48 7.97
CA SER A 42 6.84 8.44 7.63
C SER A 42 7.36 9.60 6.78
N GLU A 43 8.51 10.16 7.15
CA GLU A 43 9.15 11.25 6.39
C GLU A 43 9.57 10.81 4.98
N LEU A 44 10.10 9.59 4.84
CA LEU A 44 10.48 9.05 3.54
C LEU A 44 9.27 8.89 2.63
N ILE A 45 8.20 8.29 3.14
CA ILE A 45 6.96 8.11 2.38
C ILE A 45 6.35 9.47 2.02
N GLN A 46 6.28 10.37 2.99
CA GLN A 46 5.78 11.73 2.80
C GLN A 46 6.55 12.47 1.71
N GLY A 47 7.87 12.42 1.75
CA GLY A 47 8.73 13.09 0.77
C GLY A 47 8.56 12.52 -0.64
N ARG A 48 8.47 11.20 -0.77
CA ARG A 48 8.25 10.53 -2.04
C ARG A 48 6.90 10.87 -2.66
N LEU A 49 5.85 10.89 -1.84
CA LEU A 49 4.51 11.29 -2.30
C LEU A 49 4.43 12.76 -2.67
N SER A 50 5.01 13.64 -1.87
CA SER A 50 5.02 15.08 -2.14
C SER A 50 5.80 15.44 -3.40
N ALA A 51 6.88 14.72 -3.69
CA ALA A 51 7.66 14.92 -4.91
C ALA A 51 6.91 14.47 -6.15
N ARG A 52 6.16 13.37 -6.06
CA ARG A 52 5.41 12.80 -7.19
C ARG A 52 4.06 13.51 -7.40
N PHE A 53 3.41 13.91 -6.34
CA PHE A 53 2.08 14.53 -6.34
C PHE A 53 2.10 15.88 -5.64
N PRO A 54 2.72 16.90 -6.23
CA PRO A 54 2.66 18.25 -5.68
C PRO A 54 1.22 18.77 -5.66
N THR A 55 0.98 19.83 -4.91
CA THR A 55 -0.32 20.52 -4.90
C THR A 55 -0.77 20.82 -6.33
N GLY A 56 -1.99 20.47 -6.65
CA GLY A 56 -2.54 20.59 -8.00
C GLY A 56 -2.55 19.30 -8.80
N SER A 57 -1.96 18.22 -8.27
CA SER A 57 -2.00 16.89 -8.90
C SER A 57 -3.41 16.32 -8.94
N SER A 58 -3.68 15.42 -9.88
CA SER A 58 -4.95 14.72 -9.98
C SER A 58 -5.12 13.69 -8.85
N VAL A 59 -6.26 13.75 -8.15
CA VAL A 59 -6.64 12.74 -7.16
C VAL A 59 -6.74 11.36 -7.80
N ARG A 60 -7.26 11.28 -9.02
CA ARG A 60 -7.38 10.02 -9.75
C ARG A 60 -6.01 9.35 -9.96
N GLU A 61 -5.01 10.12 -10.32
CA GLU A 61 -3.64 9.63 -10.49
C GLU A 61 -3.02 9.22 -9.15
N LEU A 62 -3.26 10.01 -8.11
CA LEU A 62 -2.81 9.66 -6.76
C LEU A 62 -3.40 8.32 -6.29
N LYS A 63 -4.71 8.14 -6.43
CA LYS A 63 -5.38 6.90 -6.04
C LYS A 63 -4.85 5.70 -6.81
N GLY A 64 -4.70 5.82 -8.11
CA GLY A 64 -4.15 4.76 -8.97
C GLY A 64 -2.73 4.39 -8.56
N TYR A 65 -1.90 5.36 -8.26
CA TYR A 65 -0.54 5.14 -7.78
C TYR A 65 -0.53 4.42 -6.42
N LEU A 66 -1.34 4.87 -5.46
CA LEU A 66 -1.41 4.24 -4.13
C LEU A 66 -1.85 2.77 -4.22
N GLU A 67 -2.82 2.47 -5.07
CA GLU A 67 -3.24 1.09 -5.32
C GLU A 67 -2.11 0.25 -5.94
N GLN A 68 -1.36 0.80 -6.89
CA GLN A 68 -0.20 0.13 -7.50
C GLN A 68 0.90 -0.13 -6.47
N GLN A 69 1.03 0.73 -5.46
CA GLN A 69 2.00 0.56 -4.37
C GLN A 69 1.55 -0.46 -3.34
N GLY A 70 0.33 -0.95 -3.42
CA GLY A 70 -0.21 -1.99 -2.55
C GLY A 70 -1.14 -1.49 -1.45
N LEU A 71 -1.49 -0.21 -1.43
CA LEU A 71 -2.45 0.32 -0.47
C LEU A 71 -3.88 0.08 -0.93
N GLN A 72 -4.77 -0.02 0.05
CA GLN A 72 -6.21 -0.10 -0.17
C GLN A 72 -6.80 1.29 0.04
N ILE A 73 -7.70 1.68 -0.84
CA ILE A 73 -8.46 2.92 -0.69
C ILE A 73 -9.67 2.66 0.20
N GLU A 74 -9.86 3.45 1.25
CA GLU A 74 -11.05 3.37 2.08
C GLU A 74 -12.30 3.78 1.27
N PRO A 75 -13.44 3.07 1.49
CA PRO A 75 -14.69 3.48 0.86
C PRO A 75 -15.08 4.91 1.26
N THR A 76 -15.56 5.69 0.30
CA THR A 76 -15.86 7.13 0.42
C THR A 76 -17.13 7.43 1.21
N GLY A 77 -17.37 6.79 2.33
CA GLY A 77 -18.58 7.03 3.14
C GLY A 77 -18.41 7.99 4.31
N ARG A 78 -17.19 8.38 4.65
CA ARG A 78 -16.87 9.11 5.89
C ARG A 78 -16.11 10.42 5.69
N SER A 79 -15.77 10.78 4.47
CA SER A 79 -15.12 12.06 4.22
C SER A 79 -16.17 13.16 4.07
N SER A 80 -16.02 14.22 4.84
CA SER A 80 -16.89 15.41 4.74
C SER A 80 -16.58 16.27 3.50
N THR A 81 -15.50 15.96 2.80
CA THR A 81 -15.04 16.72 1.62
C THR A 81 -15.01 15.82 0.40
N PRO A 82 -15.69 16.18 -0.71
CA PRO A 82 -15.62 15.42 -1.94
C PRO A 82 -14.18 15.27 -2.42
N ASN A 83 -13.86 14.11 -2.98
CA ASN A 83 -12.54 13.75 -3.53
C ASN A 83 -11.40 13.63 -2.50
N SER A 84 -11.63 13.96 -1.24
CA SER A 84 -10.69 13.65 -0.17
C SER A 84 -10.81 12.18 0.22
N GLY A 85 -9.75 11.60 0.76
CA GLY A 85 -9.80 10.19 1.11
C GLY A 85 -8.60 9.70 1.89
N VAL A 86 -8.59 8.40 2.11
CA VAL A 86 -7.56 7.69 2.86
C VAL A 86 -7.23 6.38 2.15
N ALA A 87 -5.95 6.06 2.11
CA ALA A 87 -5.46 4.75 1.72
C ALA A 87 -4.63 4.17 2.87
N PHE A 88 -4.61 2.85 2.97
CA PHE A 88 -3.88 2.19 4.04
C PHE A 88 -3.30 0.85 3.60
N PHE A 89 -2.28 0.42 4.31
CA PHE A 89 -1.72 -0.93 4.26
C PHE A 89 -1.37 -1.37 5.67
N LYS A 90 -1.80 -2.56 6.06
CA LYS A 90 -1.54 -3.14 7.37
C LYS A 90 -0.78 -4.44 7.22
N TYR A 91 0.16 -4.70 8.12
CA TYR A 91 0.83 -5.99 8.22
C TYR A 91 1.09 -6.36 9.66
N ASN A 92 1.24 -7.65 9.91
CA ASN A 92 1.52 -8.18 11.24
C ASN A 92 3.02 -8.28 11.44
N GLY A 93 3.53 -7.58 12.47
CA GLY A 93 4.89 -7.75 12.94
C GLY A 93 4.99 -8.89 13.97
N PRO A 94 6.22 -9.22 14.43
CA PRO A 94 6.42 -10.30 15.39
C PRO A 94 5.78 -10.04 16.77
N VAL A 95 5.60 -8.80 17.15
CA VAL A 95 4.99 -8.39 18.44
C VAL A 95 3.82 -7.45 18.22
N CYS A 96 3.96 -6.49 17.33
CA CYS A 96 2.94 -5.47 17.05
C CYS A 96 2.66 -5.42 15.57
N GLY A 97 1.40 -5.22 15.20
CA GLY A 97 1.04 -4.88 13.84
C GLY A 97 1.53 -3.49 13.47
N SER A 98 1.76 -3.26 12.18
CA SER A 98 2.16 -1.99 11.62
C SER A 98 1.23 -1.57 10.50
N GLN A 99 1.14 -0.28 10.25
CA GLN A 99 0.34 0.25 9.15
C GLN A 99 0.97 1.48 8.53
N VAL A 100 0.69 1.66 7.26
CA VAL A 100 0.87 2.92 6.56
C VAL A 100 -0.50 3.49 6.28
N ARG A 101 -0.68 4.76 6.56
CA ARG A 101 -1.91 5.48 6.28
C ARG A 101 -1.57 6.75 5.51
N VAL A 102 -2.18 6.91 4.36
CA VAL A 102 -2.03 8.09 3.52
C VAL A 102 -3.39 8.76 3.40
N SER A 103 -3.48 9.98 3.85
CA SER A 103 -4.69 10.80 3.73
C SER A 103 -4.43 11.96 2.78
N TRP A 104 -5.44 12.38 2.07
CA TRP A 104 -5.35 13.56 1.19
C TRP A 104 -6.61 14.38 1.28
N GLU A 105 -6.42 15.68 1.13
CA GLU A 105 -7.49 16.63 0.92
C GLU A 105 -7.48 17.08 -0.54
N ALA A 106 -8.66 17.24 -1.10
CA ALA A 106 -8.83 17.64 -2.47
C ALA A 106 -9.99 18.62 -2.61
N ASP A 107 -9.96 19.40 -3.69
CA ASP A 107 -11.04 20.29 -4.04
C ASP A 107 -12.14 19.59 -4.86
N ALA A 108 -13.22 20.31 -5.14
CA ALA A 108 -14.35 19.78 -5.90
C ALA A 108 -13.98 19.41 -7.35
N ALA A 109 -12.90 19.93 -7.88
CA ALA A 109 -12.41 19.62 -9.22
C ALA A 109 -11.56 18.32 -9.25
N GLY A 110 -11.33 17.68 -8.10
CA GLY A 110 -10.51 16.49 -8.02
C GLY A 110 -9.01 16.76 -8.02
N THR A 111 -8.61 17.92 -7.51
CA THR A 111 -7.22 18.36 -7.44
C THR A 111 -6.71 18.25 -6.01
N VAL A 112 -5.54 17.64 -5.84
CA VAL A 112 -4.91 17.47 -4.53
C VAL A 112 -4.50 18.81 -3.93
N LYS A 113 -4.93 19.07 -2.70
CA LYS A 113 -4.52 20.21 -1.88
C LYS A 113 -3.39 19.84 -0.93
N SER A 114 -3.50 18.71 -0.28
CA SER A 114 -2.49 18.23 0.68
C SER A 114 -2.49 16.71 0.74
N ILE A 115 -1.33 16.14 1.07
CA ILE A 115 -1.16 14.71 1.34
C ILE A 115 -0.44 14.60 2.67
N HIS A 116 -0.89 13.65 3.48
CA HIS A 116 -0.24 13.33 4.75
C HIS A 116 -0.04 11.82 4.86
N ALA A 117 1.21 11.40 5.07
CA ALA A 117 1.56 10.00 5.23
C ALA A 117 2.02 9.72 6.67
N LEU A 118 1.54 8.63 7.22
CA LEU A 118 1.91 8.17 8.55
C LEU A 118 2.25 6.68 8.50
N TYR A 119 3.41 6.32 9.02
CA TYR A 119 3.83 4.94 9.25
C TYR A 119 3.93 4.73 10.76
N GLY A 120 3.24 3.73 11.29
CA GLY A 120 3.20 3.50 12.71
C GLY A 120 2.69 2.11 13.10
N ASP A 121 2.59 1.85 14.39
CA ASP A 121 1.98 0.63 14.90
C ASP A 121 0.44 0.72 14.87
N THR A 122 -0.21 -0.44 14.87
CA THR A 122 -1.67 -0.56 14.96
C THR A 122 -2.14 -0.77 16.40
N GLY A 123 -1.24 -0.68 17.36
CA GLY A 123 -1.42 -1.03 18.76
C GLY A 123 -0.70 -2.34 19.09
N CYS A 124 0.06 -2.30 20.18
CA CYS A 124 0.66 -3.49 20.78
C CYS A 124 -0.25 -4.02 21.87
N PRO A 125 -0.37 -5.36 22.03
CA PRO A 125 -1.12 -5.92 23.16
C PRO A 125 -0.48 -5.61 24.50
#